data_b3ea14ab3ee161c00660802c2d16c846
#
_entry.id   b3ea14ab3ee161c00660802c2d16c846
#
_cell.length_a   1.000
_cell.length_b   1.000
_cell.length_c   1.000
_cell.angle_alpha   90.00
_cell.angle_beta   90.00
_cell.angle_gamma   90.00
#
_symmetry.space_group_name_H-M   'P 1'
#
loop_
_entity.id
_entity.type
_entity.pdbx_description
1 polymer ?
#
loop_
_entity_poly.entity_id
_entity_poly.type
_entity_poly.pdbx_seq_one_letter_code
_entity_poly.pdbx_strand_id
1 'polypeptide(L)'
;MWWVFEHQRLEKQLAKAPMELQKRYEKWKDIVEISGPAGLLLVRGFRDEALREEWKGYRSSRLNQQYRVIYQIKGDRLHVYVVEVTPHDYRRES
;
A
#
# COMPACT_ATOMS: atom_id res chain seq x y z
N MET A 1 -8.67 -13.77 8.83
CA MET A 1 -7.33 -13.26 8.53
C MET A 1 -7.25 -12.75 7.10
N TRP A 2 -6.53 -11.68 6.88
CA TRP A 2 -6.34 -11.12 5.56
C TRP A 2 -5.02 -11.59 4.99
N TRP A 3 -5.01 -11.83 3.67
CA TRP A 3 -3.82 -12.32 2.98
C TRP A 3 -3.22 -11.15 2.19
N VAL A 4 -1.93 -10.91 2.37
CA VAL A 4 -1.24 -9.86 1.64
C VAL A 4 -0.34 -10.51 0.62
N PHE A 5 -0.62 -10.26 -0.65
CA PHE A 5 0.18 -10.78 -1.75
C PHE A 5 0.98 -9.63 -2.35
N GLU A 6 2.25 -9.85 -2.53
CA GLU A 6 3.15 -8.82 -3.02
C GLU A 6 3.59 -9.14 -4.44
N HIS A 7 3.51 -8.13 -5.31
CA HIS A 7 3.99 -8.29 -6.66
C HIS A 7 5.51 -8.49 -6.61
N GLN A 8 6.05 -9.32 -7.52
CA GLN A 8 7.49 -9.65 -7.51
C GLN A 8 8.40 -8.43 -7.51
N ARG A 9 8.02 -7.37 -8.21
CA ARG A 9 8.87 -6.16 -8.28
C ARG A 9 8.96 -5.41 -6.95
N LEU A 10 8.06 -5.71 -6.03
CA LEU A 10 8.01 -4.99 -4.77
C LEU A 10 9.28 -5.20 -3.95
N GLU A 11 9.84 -6.40 -4.00
CA GLU A 11 11.05 -6.70 -3.26
C GLU A 11 12.19 -5.76 -3.67
N LYS A 12 12.34 -5.55 -4.98
CA LYS A 12 13.37 -4.65 -5.48
C LYS A 12 13.10 -3.21 -5.10
N GLN A 13 11.86 -2.80 -5.15
CA GLN A 13 11.48 -1.44 -4.77
C GLN A 13 11.81 -1.19 -3.30
N LEU A 14 11.45 -2.13 -2.44
CA LEU A 14 11.72 -1.98 -1.01
C LEU A 14 13.20 -2.05 -0.70
N ALA A 15 13.95 -2.89 -1.41
CA ALA A 15 15.37 -3.01 -1.18
C ALA A 15 16.12 -1.70 -1.44
N LYS A 16 15.59 -0.87 -2.34
CA LYS A 16 16.18 0.43 -2.65
C LYS A 16 15.70 1.54 -1.75
N ALA A 17 14.70 1.27 -0.94
CA ALA A 17 14.10 2.28 -0.10
C ALA A 17 14.86 2.43 1.22
N PRO A 18 14.77 3.60 1.86
CA PRO A 18 15.39 3.78 3.16
C PRO A 18 14.83 2.78 4.18
N MET A 19 15.64 2.43 5.17
CA MET A 19 15.24 1.46 6.18
C MET A 19 13.96 1.89 6.90
N GLU A 20 13.79 3.17 7.15
CA GLU A 20 12.59 3.66 7.82
C GLU A 20 11.34 3.37 7.01
N LEU A 21 11.45 3.47 5.69
CA LEU A 21 10.34 3.18 4.82
C LEU A 21 10.01 1.69 4.85
N GLN A 22 11.03 0.85 4.86
CA GLN A 22 10.82 -0.59 4.93
C GLN A 22 10.09 -0.96 6.22
N LYS A 23 10.48 -0.36 7.33
CA LYS A 23 9.83 -0.59 8.62
C LYS A 23 8.38 -0.12 8.60
N ARG A 24 8.15 1.02 7.98
CA ARG A 24 6.79 1.55 7.89
C ARG A 24 5.91 0.64 7.05
N TYR A 25 6.46 0.09 5.98
CA TYR A 25 5.74 -0.86 5.16
C TYR A 25 5.39 -2.13 5.94
N GLU A 26 6.33 -2.64 6.73
CA GLU A 26 6.06 -3.82 7.54
C GLU A 26 4.94 -3.57 8.54
N LYS A 27 4.91 -2.40 9.13
CA LYS A 27 3.82 -2.03 10.03
C LYS A 27 2.49 -1.98 9.28
N TRP A 28 2.50 -1.41 8.09
CA TRP A 28 1.32 -1.36 7.23
C TRP A 28 0.80 -2.78 6.95
N LYS A 29 1.70 -3.65 6.59
CA LYS A 29 1.38 -5.03 6.26
C LYS A 29 0.80 -5.76 7.47
N ASP A 30 1.40 -5.58 8.64
CA ASP A 30 0.91 -6.20 9.86
C ASP A 30 -0.53 -5.76 10.18
N ILE A 31 -0.79 -4.47 10.05
CA ILE A 31 -2.13 -3.96 10.31
C ILE A 31 -3.14 -4.58 9.36
N VAL A 32 -2.80 -4.67 8.09
CA VAL A 32 -3.70 -5.25 7.10
C VAL A 32 -3.94 -6.73 7.39
N GLU A 33 -2.89 -7.47 7.74
CA GLU A 33 -3.04 -8.90 8.02
C GLU A 33 -3.92 -9.16 9.23
N ILE A 34 -3.82 -8.32 10.24
CA ILE A 34 -4.56 -8.51 11.48
C ILE A 34 -5.98 -7.95 11.39
N SER A 35 -6.11 -6.75 10.87
CA SER A 35 -7.37 -6.00 10.92
C SER A 35 -8.00 -5.75 9.56
N GLY A 36 -7.34 -6.11 8.48
CA GLY A 36 -7.82 -5.81 7.15
C GLY A 36 -7.57 -4.34 6.78
N PRO A 37 -7.90 -3.98 5.54
CA PRO A 37 -7.72 -2.60 5.08
C PRO A 37 -8.44 -1.56 5.94
N ALA A 38 -9.54 -1.94 6.57
CA ALA A 38 -10.25 -1.01 7.44
C ALA A 38 -9.39 -0.53 8.61
N GLY A 39 -8.44 -1.37 9.05
CA GLY A 39 -7.52 -0.98 10.11
C GLY A 39 -6.62 0.18 9.74
N LEU A 40 -6.38 0.35 8.44
CA LEU A 40 -5.54 1.44 7.96
C LEU A 40 -6.20 2.79 8.18
N LEU A 41 -7.52 2.82 8.19
CA LEU A 41 -8.27 4.07 8.39
C LEU A 41 -8.11 4.60 9.81
N LEU A 42 -7.71 3.74 10.74
CA LEU A 42 -7.51 4.14 12.12
C LEU A 42 -6.16 4.81 12.34
N VAL A 43 -5.27 4.70 11.36
CA VAL A 43 -3.95 5.32 11.44
C VAL A 43 -3.92 6.50 10.48
N ARG A 44 -4.15 7.69 11.00
CA ARG A 44 -4.27 8.88 10.17
C ARG A 44 -3.08 9.12 9.24
N GLY A 45 -1.91 8.81 9.73
CA GLY A 45 -0.69 9.06 8.95
C GLY A 45 -0.64 8.29 7.64
N PHE A 46 -1.38 7.20 7.53
CA PHE A 46 -1.40 6.44 6.29
C PHE A 46 -2.24 7.09 5.20
N ARG A 47 -3.20 7.92 5.57
CA ARG A 47 -4.06 8.61 4.61
C ARG A 47 -4.57 7.67 3.51
N ASP A 48 -5.08 6.53 3.93
CA ASP A 48 -5.57 5.53 2.98
C ASP A 48 -6.75 6.09 2.19
N GLU A 49 -6.72 5.92 0.87
CA GLU A 49 -7.76 6.47 0.01
C GLU A 49 -7.94 5.64 -1.26
N ALA A 50 -9.13 5.70 -1.83
CA ALA A 50 -9.39 5.10 -3.11
C ALA A 50 -8.84 6.00 -4.20
N LEU A 51 -8.26 5.41 -5.22
CA LEU A 51 -7.69 6.15 -6.33
C LEU A 51 -8.72 6.30 -7.46
N ARG A 52 -8.43 7.20 -8.37
CA ARG A 52 -9.34 7.54 -9.48
C ARG A 52 -8.64 7.43 -10.82
N GLU A 53 -9.41 7.62 -11.86
CA GLU A 53 -8.94 7.64 -13.24
C GLU A 53 -8.20 6.35 -13.60
N GLU A 54 -6.97 6.44 -14.06
CA GLU A 54 -6.20 5.26 -14.46
C GLU A 54 -6.03 4.24 -13.34
N TRP A 55 -6.08 4.71 -12.11
CA TRP A 55 -5.90 3.85 -10.94
C TRP A 55 -7.22 3.45 -10.29
N LYS A 56 -8.32 3.64 -11.01
CA LYS A 56 -9.61 3.26 -10.47
C LYS A 56 -9.63 1.78 -10.10
N GLY A 57 -10.15 1.48 -8.91
CA GLY A 57 -10.16 0.12 -8.40
C GLY A 57 -8.99 -0.17 -7.47
N TYR A 58 -8.05 0.75 -7.39
CA TYR A 58 -6.91 0.63 -6.49
C TYR A 58 -7.03 1.61 -5.35
N ARG A 59 -6.25 1.38 -4.32
CA ARG A 59 -6.19 2.26 -3.16
C ARG A 59 -4.73 2.56 -2.89
N SER A 60 -4.48 3.65 -2.16
CA SER A 60 -3.13 3.94 -1.73
C SER A 60 -3.09 4.32 -0.26
N SER A 61 -1.98 3.99 0.38
CA SER A 61 -1.67 4.45 1.72
C SER A 61 -0.35 5.17 1.68
N ARG A 62 -0.23 6.26 2.44
CA ARG A 62 1.02 7.00 2.54
C ARG A 62 1.93 6.31 3.54
N LEU A 63 3.13 5.95 3.13
CA LEU A 63 4.10 5.40 4.05
C LEU A 63 4.94 6.49 4.71
N ASN A 64 5.29 7.51 3.93
CA ASN A 64 5.92 8.73 4.46
C ASN A 64 5.60 9.86 3.52
N GLN A 65 6.28 10.99 3.61
CA GLN A 65 5.97 12.14 2.78
C GLN A 65 6.26 11.91 1.30
N GLN A 66 7.12 10.97 0.99
CA GLN A 66 7.54 10.72 -0.38
C GLN A 66 6.99 9.45 -1.00
N TYR A 67 6.63 8.47 -0.20
CA TYR A 67 6.26 7.17 -0.73
C TYR A 67 4.84 6.76 -0.37
N ARG A 68 4.22 6.07 -1.30
CA ARG A 68 2.91 5.45 -1.10
C ARG A 68 2.97 3.99 -1.47
N VAL A 69 2.15 3.20 -0.81
CA VAL A 69 1.91 1.83 -1.24
C VAL A 69 0.59 1.80 -1.99
N ILE A 70 0.61 1.20 -3.18
CA ILE A 70 -0.58 1.08 -4.00
C ILE A 70 -1.01 -0.38 -3.98
N TYR A 71 -2.27 -0.60 -3.70
CA TYR A 71 -2.77 -1.95 -3.54
C TYR A 71 -4.20 -2.06 -4.04
N GLN A 72 -4.67 -3.30 -4.16
CA GLN A 72 -6.00 -3.60 -4.62
C GLN A 72 -6.57 -4.72 -3.75
N ILE A 73 -7.83 -4.58 -3.39
CA ILE A 73 -8.54 -5.64 -2.67
C ILE A 73 -9.24 -6.47 -3.73
N LYS A 74 -8.93 -7.74 -3.80
CA LYS A 74 -9.47 -8.61 -4.84
C LYS A 74 -10.22 -9.79 -4.29
N GLY A 75 -11.28 -10.13 -5.03
CA GLY A 75 -12.01 -11.35 -4.82
C GLY A 75 -12.89 -11.33 -3.61
N ASP A 76 -13.52 -12.45 -3.40
CA ASP A 76 -14.44 -12.66 -2.30
C ASP A 76 -13.72 -13.25 -1.09
N ARG A 77 -12.40 -13.24 -1.12
CA ARG A 77 -11.60 -13.88 -0.10
C ARG A 77 -10.66 -12.93 0.59
N LEU A 78 -10.96 -11.81 0.89
CA LEU A 78 -10.15 -10.95 1.77
C LEU A 78 -8.68 -10.90 1.36
N HIS A 79 -8.44 -10.83 0.06
CA HIS A 79 -7.07 -10.72 -0.45
C HIS A 79 -6.70 -9.27 -0.71
N VAL A 80 -5.47 -8.92 -0.36
CA VAL A 80 -4.91 -7.62 -0.64
C VAL A 80 -3.68 -7.83 -1.50
N TYR A 81 -3.68 -7.22 -2.67
CA TYR A 81 -2.54 -7.34 -3.60
C TYR A 81 -1.79 -6.02 -3.62
N VAL A 82 -0.57 -6.05 -3.12
CA VAL A 82 0.29 -4.88 -3.15
C VAL A 82 1.02 -4.86 -4.48
N VAL A 83 0.72 -3.86 -5.29
CA VAL A 83 1.29 -3.79 -6.63
C VAL A 83 2.50 -2.89 -6.72
N GLU A 84 2.61 -1.91 -5.84
CA GLU A 84 3.70 -0.96 -5.97
C GLU A 84 3.93 -0.14 -4.72
N VAL A 85 5.21 0.18 -4.46
CA VAL A 85 5.59 1.20 -3.49
C VAL A 85 6.30 2.26 -4.32
N THR A 86 5.74 3.46 -4.38
CA THR A 86 6.18 4.44 -5.35
C THR A 86 6.19 5.85 -4.76
N PRO A 87 7.02 6.74 -5.31
CA PRO A 87 7.00 8.14 -4.90
C PRO A 87 5.67 8.81 -5.19
N HIS A 88 5.38 9.86 -4.44
CA HIS A 88 4.13 10.60 -4.53
C HIS A 88 3.80 11.15 -5.90
N ASP A 89 4.82 11.52 -6.63
CA ASP A 89 4.63 12.24 -7.88
C ASP A 89 4.02 11.39 -8.98
N TYR A 90 3.76 10.12 -8.72
CA TYR A 90 3.09 9.28 -9.71
C TYR A 90 1.76 9.87 -10.16
N ARG A 91 1.14 10.69 -9.33
CA ARG A 91 -0.14 11.28 -9.64
C ARG A 91 -0.06 12.40 -10.66
N ARG A 92 1.10 12.97 -10.82
CA ARG A 92 1.27 14.11 -11.72
C ARG A 92 1.25 13.71 -13.17
N GLU A 93 1.42 12.45 -13.42
CA GLU A 93 1.46 11.93 -14.78
C GLU A 93 0.09 11.65 -15.37
N SER A 94 -0.90 11.62 -14.54
CA SER A 94 -2.24 11.29 -15.00
C SER A 94 -3.03 12.51 -15.42
#